data_334e5936cff0fa8a8c69890ddbbb38b3
#
_entry.id   334e5936cff0fa8a8c69890ddbbb38b3
#
_cell.length_a   1.000
_cell.length_b   1.000
_cell.length_c   1.000
_cell.angle_alpha   90.00
_cell.angle_beta   90.00
_cell.angle_gamma   90.00
#
_symmetry.space_group_name_H-M   'P 1'
#
loop_
_entity.id
_entity.type
_entity.pdbx_description
1 polymer ?
#
loop_
_entity_poly.entity_id
_entity_poly.type
_entity_poly.pdbx_seq_one_letter_code
_entity_poly.pdbx_strand_id
1 'polypeptide(L)'
;MTRLVHSATLSQAIRIVALALILLSISACSRHRHDDKMIFHYNESAGIATLDPAFAKDQSIIWPCRQLYNGLIQLDEELNVQPCIAKRWEISPDGLTYTFTLRDDVYFHKSPLFGTPDSTRRVVARDFRYSFNRIVDPDVASPGAWIFKDVAGLETPDDTTLIIHIAEPFSPFLSMLGMVYCSVVPHEVVEHYGKEFRSHPCGTGPFKFQYWKEGVKLVLRKNPNYFERDEEGHSLPYLDAVAVTFIVDRQTVFLEFLKGNLDFMNSIDAAYKDEILTSEGALNPKYADRIDLETTPYLNTEYLGFNMEETGSPLRDRRIRQALNYGFDRRKMMQYLRNNIGTPGVGGFVPMGLPGYDSLPSYGYEYNPERAKQLLAEAGYPNGTGLPKLKLSTTSNYLDLCKYIQQQLGLIGIDVQVDVNPPAALREQIAQGKSAWFRGSWIADYPDAENYLSLFYSANRAPAGPNYTRFADKEYDRLYLKARKCTDPERRIALYHTMDSLVMQ
;
A
#
# COMPACT_ATOMS: atom_id res chain seq x y z
N MET A 1 -34.89 17.77 -81.67
CA MET A 1 -34.98 18.30 -80.30
C MET A 1 -35.11 17.21 -79.17
N THR A 2 -34.76 15.95 -79.44
CA THR A 2 -35.06 14.83 -78.46
C THR A 2 -33.84 14.18 -77.80
N ARG A 3 -32.61 14.72 -77.99
CA ARG A 3 -31.39 14.17 -77.39
C ARG A 3 -30.83 14.94 -76.17
N LEU A 4 -31.34 16.11 -75.85
CA LEU A 4 -30.84 16.93 -74.74
C LEU A 4 -31.59 16.71 -73.41
N VAL A 5 -32.78 16.09 -73.39
CA VAL A 5 -33.58 15.88 -72.20
C VAL A 5 -33.13 14.63 -71.45
N HIS A 6 -32.57 13.60 -72.10
CA HIS A 6 -32.13 12.35 -71.47
C HIS A 6 -30.81 12.46 -70.72
N SER A 7 -29.92 13.44 -71.02
CA SER A 7 -28.65 13.62 -70.36
C SER A 7 -28.80 14.36 -69.03
N ALA A 8 -29.78 15.23 -68.88
CA ALA A 8 -30.01 16.00 -67.62
C ALA A 8 -30.63 15.12 -66.51
N THR A 9 -31.54 14.20 -66.88
CA THR A 9 -32.18 13.26 -65.94
C THR A 9 -31.22 12.21 -65.46
N LEU A 10 -30.31 11.69 -66.29
CA LEU A 10 -29.28 10.73 -65.89
C LEU A 10 -28.25 11.36 -64.98
N SER A 11 -27.84 12.60 -65.18
CA SER A 11 -26.95 13.37 -64.31
C SER A 11 -27.57 13.65 -62.94
N GLN A 12 -28.87 13.96 -62.87
CA GLN A 12 -29.57 14.13 -61.58
C GLN A 12 -29.73 12.82 -60.84
N ALA A 13 -30.03 11.70 -61.47
CA ALA A 13 -30.12 10.38 -60.85
C ALA A 13 -28.76 9.95 -60.26
N ILE A 14 -27.65 10.15 -60.98
CA ILE A 14 -26.31 9.83 -60.51
C ILE A 14 -25.94 10.72 -59.28
N ARG A 15 -26.30 11.98 -59.25
CA ARG A 15 -26.06 12.85 -58.08
C ARG A 15 -26.89 12.46 -56.86
N ILE A 16 -28.13 12.04 -57.04
CA ILE A 16 -28.98 11.56 -55.94
C ILE A 16 -28.45 10.22 -55.41
N VAL A 17 -28.00 9.29 -56.25
CA VAL A 17 -27.38 8.04 -55.83
C VAL A 17 -26.05 8.27 -55.12
N ALA A 18 -25.20 9.20 -55.58
CA ALA A 18 -23.96 9.58 -54.93
C ALA A 18 -24.20 10.23 -53.56
N LEU A 19 -25.21 11.13 -53.46
CA LEU A 19 -25.59 11.74 -52.18
C LEU A 19 -26.16 10.71 -51.17
N ALA A 20 -26.95 9.76 -51.65
CA ALA A 20 -27.47 8.64 -50.85
C ALA A 20 -26.35 7.71 -50.34
N LEU A 21 -25.35 7.42 -51.21
CA LEU A 21 -24.17 6.61 -50.81
C LEU A 21 -23.28 7.39 -49.80
N ILE A 22 -23.13 8.69 -49.90
CA ILE A 22 -22.41 9.53 -48.92
C ILE A 22 -23.19 9.55 -47.60
N LEU A 23 -24.51 9.69 -47.61
CA LEU A 23 -25.33 9.63 -46.40
C LEU A 23 -25.32 8.26 -45.72
N LEU A 24 -25.29 7.17 -46.50
CA LEU A 24 -25.13 5.81 -45.99
C LEU A 24 -23.75 5.56 -45.41
N SER A 25 -22.70 6.11 -46.01
CA SER A 25 -21.33 6.02 -45.44
C SER A 25 -21.16 6.82 -44.15
N ILE A 26 -21.81 7.96 -44.00
CA ILE A 26 -21.81 8.74 -42.76
C ILE A 26 -22.60 8.03 -41.66
N SER A 27 -23.69 7.35 -41.99
CA SER A 27 -24.47 6.54 -41.04
C SER A 27 -23.75 5.23 -40.62
N ALA A 28 -22.84 4.71 -41.46
CA ALA A 28 -22.05 3.54 -41.16
C ALA A 28 -20.88 3.84 -40.19
N CYS A 29 -20.36 5.08 -40.18
CA CYS A 29 -19.32 5.49 -39.22
C CYS A 29 -19.83 5.81 -37.80
N SER A 30 -21.15 5.90 -37.59
CA SER A 30 -21.72 6.24 -36.26
C SER A 30 -22.23 5.04 -35.47
N ARG A 31 -21.99 3.80 -35.92
CA ARG A 31 -22.12 2.63 -35.05
C ARG A 31 -20.81 2.38 -34.28
N HIS A 32 -20.41 3.32 -33.46
CA HIS A 32 -19.82 2.96 -32.18
C HIS A 32 -20.96 2.23 -31.43
N ARG A 33 -20.95 0.89 -31.47
CA ARG A 33 -21.55 0.15 -30.40
C ARG A 33 -20.89 0.70 -29.13
N HIS A 34 -21.59 1.50 -28.35
CA HIS A 34 -21.36 1.54 -26.93
C HIS A 34 -21.53 0.08 -26.50
N ASP A 35 -20.43 -0.61 -26.40
CA ASP A 35 -20.37 -1.81 -25.59
C ASP A 35 -20.72 -1.28 -24.20
N ASP A 36 -21.90 -1.60 -23.68
CA ASP A 36 -22.39 -1.18 -22.35
C ASP A 36 -21.56 -1.79 -21.21
N LYS A 37 -20.30 -2.17 -21.48
CA LYS A 37 -19.40 -2.80 -20.54
C LYS A 37 -18.76 -1.76 -19.65
N MET A 38 -18.90 -1.98 -18.35
CA MET A 38 -18.23 -1.19 -17.32
C MET A 38 -16.80 -1.72 -17.13
N ILE A 39 -15.82 -1.04 -17.73
CA ILE A 39 -14.41 -1.39 -17.65
C ILE A 39 -13.69 -0.31 -16.85
N PHE A 40 -12.98 -0.69 -15.80
CA PHE A 40 -12.14 0.22 -15.03
C PHE A 40 -10.73 0.27 -15.61
N HIS A 41 -10.28 1.45 -16.01
CA HIS A 41 -8.97 1.70 -16.61
C HIS A 41 -8.07 2.44 -15.63
N TYR A 42 -6.93 1.86 -15.29
CA TYR A 42 -5.91 2.57 -14.54
C TYR A 42 -4.49 2.27 -15.02
N ASN A 43 -3.52 3.01 -14.51
CA ASN A 43 -2.12 2.86 -14.89
C ASN A 43 -1.25 2.46 -13.69
N GLU A 44 -0.40 1.42 -13.87
CA GLU A 44 0.61 1.01 -12.90
C GLU A 44 2.01 1.28 -13.45
N SER A 45 2.57 2.43 -13.11
CA SER A 45 3.86 2.89 -13.67
C SER A 45 5.06 2.03 -13.26
N ALA A 46 5.00 1.35 -12.11
CA ALA A 46 6.07 0.48 -11.63
C ALA A 46 6.15 -0.85 -12.39
N GLY A 47 5.08 -1.21 -13.14
CA GLY A 47 4.92 -2.51 -13.74
C GLY A 47 4.57 -3.61 -12.72
N ILE A 48 4.21 -4.78 -13.23
CA ILE A 48 3.86 -5.95 -12.43
C ILE A 48 4.88 -7.04 -12.73
N ALA A 49 5.58 -7.52 -11.70
CA ALA A 49 6.58 -8.57 -11.86
C ALA A 49 5.98 -9.98 -11.81
N THR A 50 4.86 -10.14 -11.10
CA THR A 50 4.21 -11.43 -10.85
C THR A 50 2.75 -11.23 -10.46
N LEU A 51 1.91 -12.23 -10.76
CA LEU A 51 0.54 -12.36 -10.26
C LEU A 51 0.42 -13.52 -9.24
N ASP A 52 1.55 -14.04 -8.75
CA ASP A 52 1.60 -15.04 -7.69
C ASP A 52 1.54 -14.35 -6.32
N PRO A 53 0.50 -14.59 -5.48
CA PRO A 53 0.32 -13.91 -4.21
C PRO A 53 1.45 -14.19 -3.20
N ALA A 54 2.17 -15.31 -3.33
CA ALA A 54 3.32 -15.61 -2.46
C ALA A 54 4.47 -14.58 -2.59
N PHE A 55 4.47 -13.76 -3.63
CA PHE A 55 5.49 -12.72 -3.89
C PHE A 55 4.94 -11.30 -3.85
N ALA A 56 3.79 -11.08 -3.24
CA ALA A 56 3.07 -9.80 -3.20
C ALA A 56 3.70 -8.78 -2.21
N LYS A 57 4.98 -8.43 -2.41
CA LYS A 57 5.75 -7.51 -1.55
C LYS A 57 5.61 -6.02 -1.90
N ASP A 58 5.11 -5.70 -3.09
CA ASP A 58 5.00 -4.34 -3.60
C ASP A 58 3.54 -4.04 -3.95
N GLN A 59 3.10 -2.78 -3.82
CA GLN A 59 1.72 -2.37 -4.14
C GLN A 59 1.30 -2.74 -5.56
N SER A 60 2.22 -2.62 -6.53
CA SER A 60 1.98 -2.99 -7.92
C SER A 60 1.61 -4.47 -8.13
N ILE A 61 2.00 -5.34 -7.19
CA ILE A 61 1.65 -6.76 -7.17
C ILE A 61 0.43 -7.01 -6.29
N ILE A 62 0.35 -6.34 -5.12
CA ILE A 62 -0.74 -6.50 -4.15
C ILE A 62 -2.09 -6.17 -4.79
N TRP A 63 -2.21 -5.05 -5.50
CA TRP A 63 -3.48 -4.61 -6.06
C TRP A 63 -4.08 -5.57 -7.08
N PRO A 64 -3.39 -6.03 -8.14
CA PRO A 64 -3.94 -7.03 -9.05
C PRO A 64 -4.17 -8.38 -8.37
N CYS A 65 -3.34 -8.79 -7.41
CA CYS A 65 -3.57 -10.02 -6.66
C CYS A 65 -4.84 -9.96 -5.80
N ARG A 66 -5.18 -8.81 -5.19
CA ARG A 66 -6.46 -8.63 -4.49
C ARG A 66 -7.68 -8.78 -5.39
N GLN A 67 -7.55 -8.54 -6.69
CA GLN A 67 -8.61 -8.76 -7.66
C GLN A 67 -8.75 -10.24 -8.05
N LEU A 68 -7.67 -11.02 -7.93
CA LEU A 68 -7.59 -12.40 -8.38
C LEU A 68 -7.82 -13.42 -7.25
N TYR A 69 -7.52 -13.06 -6.00
CA TYR A 69 -7.48 -14.00 -4.88
C TYR A 69 -8.24 -13.47 -3.66
N ASN A 70 -8.60 -14.40 -2.76
CA ASN A 70 -9.10 -14.10 -1.43
C ASN A 70 -8.32 -14.90 -0.39
N GLY A 71 -8.34 -14.40 0.86
CA GLY A 71 -7.82 -15.06 2.05
C GLY A 71 -8.94 -15.61 2.95
N LEU A 72 -8.56 -16.02 4.17
CA LEU A 72 -9.52 -16.41 5.22
C LEU A 72 -10.42 -15.24 5.62
N ILE A 73 -9.81 -14.08 5.77
CA ILE A 73 -10.42 -12.83 6.22
C ILE A 73 -10.10 -11.72 5.23
N GLN A 74 -10.81 -10.61 5.34
CA GLN A 74 -10.55 -9.35 4.65
C GLN A 74 -10.65 -8.19 5.64
N LEU A 75 -10.33 -6.97 5.20
CA LEU A 75 -10.48 -5.75 5.98
C LEU A 75 -11.55 -4.88 5.34
N ASP A 76 -12.37 -4.24 6.17
CA ASP A 76 -13.26 -3.17 5.72
C ASP A 76 -12.52 -1.83 5.56
N GLU A 77 -13.25 -0.76 5.23
CA GLU A 77 -12.67 0.57 5.01
C GLU A 77 -12.09 1.19 6.30
N GLU A 78 -12.61 0.78 7.46
CA GLU A 78 -12.14 1.15 8.78
C GLU A 78 -11.02 0.23 9.31
N LEU A 79 -10.53 -0.69 8.47
CA LEU A 79 -9.49 -1.67 8.78
C LEU A 79 -9.87 -2.73 9.83
N ASN A 80 -11.16 -2.92 10.09
CA ASN A 80 -11.63 -4.01 10.92
C ASN A 80 -11.58 -5.34 10.16
N VAL A 81 -11.28 -6.40 10.90
CA VAL A 81 -11.24 -7.75 10.34
C VAL A 81 -12.66 -8.24 10.05
N GLN A 82 -12.93 -8.60 8.81
CA GLN A 82 -14.21 -9.12 8.33
C GLN A 82 -14.08 -10.55 7.81
N PRO A 83 -15.13 -11.36 7.87
CA PRO A 83 -15.21 -12.65 7.19
C PRO A 83 -14.93 -12.52 5.68
N CYS A 84 -14.26 -13.54 5.12
CA CYS A 84 -14.10 -13.69 3.67
C CYS A 84 -14.35 -15.17 3.31
N ILE A 85 -13.33 -15.98 3.03
CA ILE A 85 -13.54 -17.43 2.82
C ILE A 85 -13.84 -18.15 4.16
N ALA A 86 -13.29 -17.68 5.28
CA ALA A 86 -13.77 -18.08 6.59
C ALA A 86 -15.06 -17.30 6.92
N LYS A 87 -16.15 -18.02 7.15
CA LYS A 87 -17.44 -17.40 7.57
C LYS A 87 -17.44 -16.99 9.04
N ARG A 88 -16.57 -17.61 9.87
CA ARG A 88 -16.34 -17.28 11.28
C ARG A 88 -15.04 -17.91 11.77
N TRP A 89 -14.56 -17.42 12.90
CA TRP A 89 -13.40 -17.99 13.60
C TRP A 89 -13.58 -17.90 15.11
N GLU A 90 -12.82 -18.71 15.83
CA GLU A 90 -12.72 -18.71 17.27
C GLU A 90 -11.25 -18.68 17.66
N ILE A 91 -10.91 -17.92 18.69
CA ILE A 91 -9.56 -17.83 19.25
C ILE A 91 -9.62 -18.38 20.66
N SER A 92 -8.74 -19.31 20.99
CA SER A 92 -8.66 -19.87 22.34
C SER A 92 -8.33 -18.78 23.38
N PRO A 93 -8.75 -18.93 24.65
CA PRO A 93 -8.51 -17.91 25.68
C PRO A 93 -7.04 -17.59 25.93
N ASP A 94 -6.15 -18.53 25.66
CA ASP A 94 -4.68 -18.33 25.72
C ASP A 94 -4.09 -17.65 24.49
N GLY A 95 -4.92 -17.43 23.44
CA GLY A 95 -4.51 -16.80 22.18
C GLY A 95 -3.60 -17.66 21.31
N LEU A 96 -3.52 -18.98 21.56
CA LEU A 96 -2.58 -19.87 20.85
C LEU A 96 -3.23 -20.65 19.71
N THR A 97 -4.55 -20.80 19.71
CA THR A 97 -5.27 -21.61 18.72
C THR A 97 -6.34 -20.78 18.04
N TYR A 98 -6.30 -20.76 16.71
CA TYR A 98 -7.26 -20.10 15.84
C TYR A 98 -8.00 -21.14 15.04
N THR A 99 -9.31 -21.28 15.24
CA THR A 99 -10.16 -22.23 14.54
C THR A 99 -11.06 -21.50 13.56
N PHE A 100 -10.87 -21.71 12.26
CA PHE A 100 -11.65 -21.11 11.19
C PHE A 100 -12.66 -22.10 10.63
N THR A 101 -13.92 -21.66 10.46
CA THR A 101 -14.94 -22.40 9.72
C THR A 101 -15.12 -21.77 8.36
N LEU A 102 -14.82 -22.51 7.28
CA LEU A 102 -14.89 -22.04 5.90
C LEU A 102 -16.32 -22.02 5.39
N ARG A 103 -16.57 -21.19 4.37
CA ARG A 103 -17.73 -21.23 3.49
C ARG A 103 -17.67 -22.48 2.61
N ASP A 104 -18.80 -22.91 2.10
CA ASP A 104 -18.94 -24.06 1.21
C ASP A 104 -19.41 -23.67 -0.22
N ASP A 105 -19.48 -22.35 -0.48
CA ASP A 105 -19.93 -21.76 -1.76
C ASP A 105 -18.79 -21.04 -2.51
N VAL A 106 -17.53 -21.20 -2.11
CA VAL A 106 -16.37 -20.58 -2.75
C VAL A 106 -15.70 -21.55 -3.72
N TYR A 107 -15.52 -21.11 -4.97
CA TYR A 107 -14.91 -21.89 -6.04
C TYR A 107 -13.70 -21.18 -6.63
N PHE A 108 -12.69 -21.95 -7.02
CA PHE A 108 -11.58 -21.42 -7.81
C PHE A 108 -12.02 -20.97 -9.20
N HIS A 109 -11.28 -20.06 -9.81
CA HIS A 109 -11.44 -19.71 -11.22
C HIS A 109 -11.31 -20.96 -12.09
N LYS A 110 -11.96 -20.95 -13.26
CA LYS A 110 -11.93 -22.11 -14.16
C LYS A 110 -10.52 -22.42 -14.64
N SER A 111 -10.13 -23.69 -14.52
CA SER A 111 -8.90 -24.25 -15.06
C SER A 111 -9.15 -25.70 -15.51
N PRO A 112 -8.69 -26.10 -16.70
CA PRO A 112 -8.81 -27.48 -17.15
C PRO A 112 -8.04 -28.47 -16.26
N LEU A 113 -7.10 -27.98 -15.46
CA LEU A 113 -6.27 -28.80 -14.56
C LEU A 113 -7.03 -29.42 -13.40
N PHE A 114 -8.24 -28.92 -13.09
CA PHE A 114 -9.09 -29.56 -12.07
C PHE A 114 -9.68 -30.88 -12.49
N GLY A 115 -9.75 -31.19 -13.81
CA GLY A 115 -10.30 -32.44 -14.33
C GLY A 115 -11.80 -32.63 -14.07
N THR A 116 -12.50 -31.56 -13.63
CA THR A 116 -13.96 -31.56 -13.39
C THR A 116 -14.73 -31.13 -14.63
N PRO A 117 -16.02 -31.54 -14.79
CA PRO A 117 -16.82 -31.16 -15.97
C PRO A 117 -16.93 -29.63 -16.15
N ASP A 118 -17.03 -28.87 -15.04
CA ASP A 118 -17.17 -27.41 -15.04
C ASP A 118 -15.82 -26.69 -15.05
N SER A 119 -14.72 -27.46 -15.08
CA SER A 119 -13.34 -26.92 -14.98
C SER A 119 -13.10 -26.03 -13.74
N THR A 120 -13.77 -26.31 -12.64
CA THR A 120 -13.59 -25.63 -11.36
C THR A 120 -13.83 -26.61 -10.21
N ARG A 121 -13.38 -26.27 -9.01
CA ARG A 121 -13.72 -27.00 -7.78
C ARG A 121 -13.86 -26.06 -6.59
N ARG A 122 -14.54 -26.54 -5.57
CA ARG A 122 -14.70 -25.83 -4.29
C ARG A 122 -13.37 -25.71 -3.55
N VAL A 123 -13.21 -24.59 -2.86
CA VAL A 123 -12.11 -24.38 -1.90
C VAL A 123 -12.39 -25.20 -0.64
N VAL A 124 -11.37 -25.87 -0.12
CA VAL A 124 -11.43 -26.66 1.10
C VAL A 124 -10.26 -26.32 2.03
N ALA A 125 -10.35 -26.69 3.29
CA ALA A 125 -9.37 -26.33 4.32
C ALA A 125 -7.92 -26.75 3.98
N ARG A 126 -7.74 -27.89 3.31
CA ARG A 126 -6.42 -28.37 2.84
C ARG A 126 -5.77 -27.42 1.82
N ASP A 127 -6.56 -26.62 1.06
CA ASP A 127 -6.00 -25.65 0.12
C ASP A 127 -5.31 -24.50 0.88
N PHE A 128 -5.86 -24.05 2.00
CA PHE A 128 -5.20 -23.10 2.89
C PHE A 128 -3.94 -23.68 3.52
N ARG A 129 -3.99 -24.93 3.99
CA ARG A 129 -2.81 -25.61 4.52
C ARG A 129 -1.70 -25.69 3.46
N TYR A 130 -2.05 -26.05 2.23
CA TYR A 130 -1.11 -26.03 1.09
C TYR A 130 -0.53 -24.65 0.87
N SER A 131 -1.38 -23.63 0.76
CA SER A 131 -0.98 -22.25 0.48
C SER A 131 -0.05 -21.69 1.55
N PHE A 132 -0.33 -21.93 2.83
CA PHE A 132 0.49 -21.45 3.94
C PHE A 132 1.82 -22.21 4.06
N ASN A 133 1.82 -23.52 3.85
CA ASN A 133 3.06 -24.30 3.80
C ASN A 133 3.96 -23.83 2.65
N ARG A 134 3.37 -23.45 1.50
CA ARG A 134 4.12 -22.93 0.34
C ARG A 134 4.84 -21.62 0.68
N ILE A 135 4.27 -20.76 1.53
CA ILE A 135 4.89 -19.49 1.91
C ILE A 135 6.17 -19.71 2.73
N VAL A 136 6.19 -20.72 3.57
CA VAL A 136 7.35 -21.03 4.41
C VAL A 136 8.34 -22.01 3.77
N ASP A 137 8.01 -22.51 2.57
CA ASP A 137 8.88 -23.41 1.82
C ASP A 137 10.15 -22.67 1.36
N PRO A 138 11.35 -23.13 1.76
CA PRO A 138 12.61 -22.53 1.35
C PRO A 138 12.83 -22.51 -0.18
N ASP A 139 12.27 -23.47 -0.92
CA ASP A 139 12.40 -23.54 -2.38
C ASP A 139 11.53 -22.49 -3.07
N VAL A 140 10.45 -22.04 -2.45
CA VAL A 140 9.63 -20.92 -2.90
C VAL A 140 10.28 -19.58 -2.56
N ALA A 141 10.95 -19.51 -1.39
CA ALA A 141 11.62 -18.30 -0.89
C ALA A 141 10.69 -17.06 -0.87
N SER A 142 9.45 -17.23 -0.40
CA SER A 142 8.46 -16.15 -0.31
C SER A 142 8.94 -15.06 0.65
N PRO A 143 8.89 -13.77 0.25
CA PRO A 143 9.13 -12.68 1.18
C PRO A 143 8.08 -12.57 2.29
N GLY A 144 6.94 -13.28 2.19
CA GLY A 144 5.90 -13.37 3.22
C GLY A 144 6.14 -14.44 4.30
N ALA A 145 7.24 -15.21 4.24
CA ALA A 145 7.51 -16.32 5.17
C ALA A 145 7.52 -15.91 6.66
N TRP A 146 7.88 -14.66 6.95
CA TRP A 146 7.89 -14.13 8.32
C TRP A 146 6.51 -14.12 9.01
N ILE A 147 5.40 -14.10 8.25
CA ILE A 147 4.02 -14.13 8.77
C ILE A 147 3.78 -15.41 9.56
N PHE A 148 4.34 -16.52 9.09
CA PHE A 148 4.13 -17.86 9.64
C PHE A 148 5.29 -18.36 10.50
N LYS A 149 6.28 -17.52 10.83
CA LYS A 149 7.47 -17.91 11.61
C LYS A 149 7.14 -18.48 13.00
N ASP A 150 6.07 -17.97 13.62
CA ASP A 150 5.62 -18.37 14.95
C ASP A 150 4.46 -19.40 14.89
N VAL A 151 4.10 -19.89 13.68
CA VAL A 151 3.10 -20.95 13.51
C VAL A 151 3.72 -22.30 13.85
N ALA A 152 3.15 -22.96 14.87
CA ALA A 152 3.60 -24.26 15.37
C ALA A 152 2.93 -25.43 14.63
N GLY A 153 1.74 -25.24 14.06
CA GLY A 153 1.03 -26.30 13.35
C GLY A 153 -0.20 -25.82 12.59
N LEU A 154 -0.56 -26.59 11.56
CA LEU A 154 -1.77 -26.40 10.74
C LEU A 154 -2.52 -27.72 10.65
N GLU A 155 -3.80 -27.74 11.06
CA GLU A 155 -4.65 -28.92 11.00
C GLU A 155 -5.88 -28.66 10.12
N THR A 156 -6.30 -29.68 9.40
CA THR A 156 -7.50 -29.66 8.54
C THR A 156 -8.30 -30.94 8.78
N PRO A 157 -9.04 -31.01 9.94
CA PRO A 157 -9.74 -32.22 10.34
C PRO A 157 -10.85 -32.61 9.34
N ASP A 158 -11.40 -31.64 8.65
CA ASP A 158 -12.38 -31.84 7.58
C ASP A 158 -12.21 -30.77 6.47
N ASP A 159 -13.07 -30.80 5.45
CA ASP A 159 -13.02 -29.88 4.29
C ASP A 159 -13.31 -28.41 4.64
N THR A 160 -13.93 -28.14 5.78
CA THR A 160 -14.40 -26.81 6.17
C THR A 160 -13.73 -26.24 7.39
N THR A 161 -12.91 -27.03 8.09
CA THR A 161 -12.26 -26.62 9.34
C THR A 161 -10.75 -26.49 9.15
N LEU A 162 -10.21 -25.29 9.38
CA LEU A 162 -8.79 -25.01 9.46
C LEU A 162 -8.43 -24.58 10.89
N ILE A 163 -7.44 -25.22 11.48
CA ILE A 163 -6.92 -24.87 12.81
C ILE A 163 -5.46 -24.44 12.64
N ILE A 164 -5.13 -23.27 13.21
CA ILE A 164 -3.78 -22.72 13.23
C ILE A 164 -3.32 -22.62 14.67
N HIS A 165 -2.19 -23.23 14.98
CA HIS A 165 -1.53 -23.15 16.27
C HIS A 165 -0.32 -22.22 16.16
N ILE A 166 -0.19 -21.25 17.08
CA ILE A 166 0.97 -20.38 17.19
C ILE A 166 1.74 -20.67 18.48
N ALA A 167 3.05 -20.51 18.42
CA ALA A 167 3.95 -20.86 19.54
C ALA A 167 3.82 -19.90 20.74
N GLU A 168 3.52 -18.63 20.48
CA GLU A 168 3.28 -17.60 21.49
C GLU A 168 2.09 -16.71 21.06
N PRO A 169 1.30 -16.17 22.02
CA PRO A 169 0.21 -15.28 21.70
C PRO A 169 0.71 -14.05 20.97
N PHE A 170 0.07 -13.73 19.83
CA PHE A 170 0.41 -12.56 19.03
C PHE A 170 -0.87 -11.93 18.49
N SER A 171 -1.34 -10.89 19.15
CA SER A 171 -2.62 -10.26 18.85
C SER A 171 -2.79 -9.76 17.39
N PRO A 172 -1.75 -9.23 16.70
CA PRO A 172 -1.89 -8.84 15.29
C PRO A 172 -2.03 -10.01 14.32
N PHE A 173 -1.80 -11.26 14.73
CA PHE A 173 -1.76 -12.44 13.84
C PHE A 173 -3.04 -12.57 13.00
N LEU A 174 -4.22 -12.33 13.60
CA LEU A 174 -5.48 -12.42 12.85
C LEU A 174 -5.52 -11.43 11.68
N SER A 175 -5.18 -10.16 11.91
CA SER A 175 -5.18 -9.13 10.86
C SER A 175 -4.11 -9.38 9.80
N MET A 176 -2.98 -9.99 10.16
CA MET A 176 -1.94 -10.41 9.21
C MET A 176 -2.43 -11.47 8.21
N LEU A 177 -3.39 -12.32 8.60
CA LEU A 177 -4.01 -13.28 7.69
C LEU A 177 -4.85 -12.62 6.58
N GLY A 178 -5.13 -11.32 6.68
CA GLY A 178 -5.71 -10.49 5.61
C GLY A 178 -4.70 -9.98 4.58
N MET A 179 -3.40 -10.22 4.77
CA MET A 179 -2.38 -9.88 3.79
C MET A 179 -2.50 -10.77 2.54
N VAL A 180 -2.19 -10.22 1.39
CA VAL A 180 -2.27 -10.94 0.09
C VAL A 180 -1.45 -12.21 0.06
N TYR A 181 -0.35 -12.28 0.80
CA TYR A 181 0.44 -13.51 0.96
C TYR A 181 -0.40 -14.69 1.44
N CYS A 182 -1.40 -14.43 2.29
CA CYS A 182 -2.27 -15.45 2.90
C CYS A 182 -3.45 -15.87 2.01
N SER A 183 -3.42 -15.50 0.73
CA SER A 183 -4.43 -15.92 -0.24
C SER A 183 -4.38 -17.41 -0.51
N VAL A 184 -5.57 -18.01 -0.73
CA VAL A 184 -5.66 -19.42 -1.11
C VAL A 184 -5.33 -19.63 -2.59
N VAL A 185 -4.54 -20.65 -2.90
CA VAL A 185 -4.19 -21.07 -4.27
C VAL A 185 -4.41 -22.57 -4.45
N PRO A 186 -4.82 -23.03 -5.65
CA PRO A 186 -5.03 -24.46 -5.93
C PRO A 186 -3.70 -25.15 -6.25
N HIS A 187 -3.37 -26.22 -5.53
CA HIS A 187 -2.12 -26.96 -5.70
C HIS A 187 -1.96 -27.50 -7.13
N GLU A 188 -3.05 -27.97 -7.77
CA GLU A 188 -3.02 -28.53 -9.11
C GLU A 188 -2.48 -27.55 -10.16
N VAL A 189 -2.85 -26.28 -10.02
CA VAL A 189 -2.42 -25.23 -10.95
C VAL A 189 -1.00 -24.75 -10.61
N VAL A 190 -0.72 -24.56 -9.33
CA VAL A 190 0.61 -24.14 -8.87
C VAL A 190 1.69 -25.16 -9.23
N GLU A 191 1.44 -26.45 -8.98
CA GLU A 191 2.40 -27.51 -9.27
C GLU A 191 2.59 -27.73 -10.78
N HIS A 192 1.52 -27.59 -11.57
CA HIS A 192 1.60 -27.70 -13.03
C HIS A 192 2.47 -26.61 -13.65
N TYR A 193 2.27 -25.36 -13.25
CA TYR A 193 3.00 -24.22 -13.83
C TYR A 193 4.32 -23.90 -13.12
N GLY A 194 4.52 -24.35 -11.89
CA GLY A 194 5.72 -24.05 -11.11
C GLY A 194 5.99 -22.54 -11.07
N LYS A 195 7.17 -22.13 -11.52
CA LYS A 195 7.56 -20.70 -11.56
C LYS A 195 6.72 -19.85 -12.52
N GLU A 196 6.11 -20.47 -13.54
CA GLU A 196 5.24 -19.77 -14.50
C GLU A 196 3.83 -19.51 -13.92
N PHE A 197 3.51 -20.00 -12.72
CA PHE A 197 2.28 -19.62 -12.01
C PHE A 197 2.17 -18.09 -11.86
N ARG A 198 3.31 -17.37 -11.84
CA ARG A 198 3.37 -15.91 -11.87
C ARG A 198 2.55 -15.26 -12.99
N SER A 199 2.36 -15.95 -14.13
CA SER A 199 1.63 -15.49 -15.32
C SER A 199 0.39 -16.33 -15.65
N HIS A 200 0.10 -17.35 -14.85
CA HIS A 200 -1.04 -18.24 -14.97
C HIS A 200 -1.87 -18.30 -13.67
N PRO A 201 -2.30 -17.12 -13.16
CA PRO A 201 -2.96 -17.04 -11.87
C PRO A 201 -4.31 -17.75 -11.90
N CYS A 202 -4.60 -18.51 -10.84
CA CYS A 202 -5.89 -19.13 -10.60
C CYS A 202 -6.25 -18.92 -9.14
N GLY A 203 -7.22 -18.07 -8.86
CA GLY A 203 -7.67 -17.73 -7.51
C GLY A 203 -9.18 -17.88 -7.36
N THR A 204 -9.74 -17.14 -6.42
CA THR A 204 -11.16 -17.14 -6.06
C THR A 204 -11.80 -15.77 -6.21
N GLY A 205 -11.01 -14.76 -6.55
CA GLY A 205 -11.33 -13.34 -6.48
C GLY A 205 -12.46 -12.87 -7.41
N PRO A 206 -12.86 -11.59 -7.23
CA PRO A 206 -13.95 -10.99 -8.02
C PRO A 206 -13.65 -10.92 -9.52
N PHE A 207 -12.41 -10.87 -9.88
CA PHE A 207 -11.99 -10.92 -11.28
C PHE A 207 -11.10 -12.14 -11.52
N LYS A 208 -11.13 -12.64 -12.76
CA LYS A 208 -10.28 -13.71 -13.26
C LYS A 208 -9.34 -13.20 -14.33
N PHE A 209 -8.19 -13.84 -14.45
CA PHE A 209 -7.18 -13.53 -15.45
C PHE A 209 -7.74 -13.71 -16.88
N GLN A 210 -7.46 -12.75 -17.75
CA GLN A 210 -7.78 -12.82 -19.16
C GLN A 210 -6.55 -12.72 -20.06
N TYR A 211 -5.67 -11.74 -19.77
CA TYR A 211 -4.54 -11.45 -20.64
C TYR A 211 -3.51 -10.60 -19.89
N TRP A 212 -2.24 -10.90 -20.07
CA TRP A 212 -1.15 -10.09 -19.60
C TRP A 212 0.00 -10.07 -20.62
N LYS A 213 0.38 -8.90 -21.07
CA LYS A 213 1.61 -8.63 -21.80
C LYS A 213 2.43 -7.65 -20.99
N GLU A 214 3.56 -8.14 -20.48
CA GLU A 214 4.47 -7.39 -19.61
C GLU A 214 4.82 -6.01 -20.22
N GLY A 215 4.78 -4.96 -19.40
CA GLY A 215 5.06 -3.59 -19.83
C GLY A 215 4.04 -2.98 -20.82
N VAL A 216 2.99 -3.70 -21.19
CA VAL A 216 1.98 -3.23 -22.17
C VAL A 216 0.60 -3.14 -21.56
N LYS A 217 0.03 -4.29 -21.13
CA LYS A 217 -1.36 -4.35 -20.64
C LYS A 217 -1.63 -5.60 -19.83
N LEU A 218 -2.38 -5.45 -18.72
CA LEU A 218 -3.05 -6.53 -18.01
C LEU A 218 -4.56 -6.33 -18.12
N VAL A 219 -5.31 -7.40 -18.38
CA VAL A 219 -6.78 -7.40 -18.41
C VAL A 219 -7.30 -8.52 -17.51
N LEU A 220 -8.14 -8.13 -16.58
CA LEU A 220 -8.89 -9.02 -15.71
C LEU A 220 -10.37 -8.91 -16.05
N ARG A 221 -11.13 -10.02 -16.07
CA ARG A 221 -12.57 -10.04 -16.34
C ARG A 221 -13.35 -10.49 -15.14
N LYS A 222 -14.57 -9.98 -15.00
CA LYS A 222 -15.54 -10.39 -13.99
C LYS A 222 -15.56 -11.92 -13.82
N ASN A 223 -15.50 -12.36 -12.57
CA ASN A 223 -15.78 -13.74 -12.18
C ASN A 223 -17.29 -13.91 -11.96
N PRO A 224 -18.02 -14.60 -12.84
CA PRO A 224 -19.46 -14.75 -12.68
C PRO A 224 -19.86 -15.64 -11.50
N ASN A 225 -18.91 -16.40 -10.94
CA ASN A 225 -19.11 -17.31 -9.82
C ASN A 225 -18.53 -16.73 -8.52
N TYR A 226 -18.32 -15.41 -8.44
CA TYR A 226 -17.83 -14.78 -7.21
C TYR A 226 -18.90 -14.90 -6.12
N PHE A 227 -18.47 -15.24 -4.91
CA PHE A 227 -19.36 -15.60 -3.81
C PHE A 227 -19.95 -14.42 -3.05
N GLU A 228 -19.35 -13.24 -3.17
CA GLU A 228 -19.85 -12.05 -2.47
C GLU A 228 -21.01 -11.38 -3.22
N ARG A 229 -21.90 -10.80 -2.43
CA ARG A 229 -23.05 -10.04 -2.88
C ARG A 229 -23.13 -8.75 -2.08
N ASP A 230 -23.74 -7.73 -2.67
CA ASP A 230 -24.10 -6.52 -1.95
C ASP A 230 -25.29 -6.74 -0.98
N GLU A 231 -25.67 -5.69 -0.25
CA GLU A 231 -26.76 -5.72 0.71
C GLU A 231 -28.14 -6.00 0.06
N GLU A 232 -28.27 -5.72 -1.24
CA GLU A 232 -29.48 -5.97 -2.04
C GLU A 232 -29.49 -7.36 -2.67
N GLY A 233 -28.41 -8.14 -2.52
CA GLY A 233 -28.26 -9.50 -3.03
C GLY A 233 -27.74 -9.58 -4.47
N HIS A 234 -27.30 -8.48 -5.09
CA HIS A 234 -26.69 -8.50 -6.41
C HIS A 234 -25.29 -9.08 -6.36
N SER A 235 -24.92 -9.83 -7.42
CA SER A 235 -23.60 -10.45 -7.50
C SER A 235 -22.50 -9.42 -7.78
N LEU A 236 -21.47 -9.40 -6.95
CA LEU A 236 -20.27 -8.60 -7.15
C LEU A 236 -19.29 -9.33 -8.13
N PRO A 237 -18.36 -8.59 -8.75
CA PRO A 237 -18.26 -7.13 -8.82
C PRO A 237 -19.26 -6.54 -9.83
N TYR A 238 -19.55 -5.24 -9.77
CA TYR A 238 -20.38 -4.56 -10.78
C TYR A 238 -19.65 -4.43 -12.11
N LEU A 239 -18.34 -4.15 -12.07
CA LEU A 239 -17.50 -3.97 -13.24
C LEU A 239 -17.37 -5.26 -14.05
N ASP A 240 -17.36 -5.14 -15.39
CA ASP A 240 -17.12 -6.27 -16.29
C ASP A 240 -15.64 -6.64 -16.44
N ALA A 241 -14.75 -5.65 -16.29
CA ALA A 241 -13.31 -5.84 -16.42
C ALA A 241 -12.51 -4.74 -15.72
N VAL A 242 -11.25 -5.07 -15.43
CA VAL A 242 -10.19 -4.13 -15.04
C VAL A 242 -9.11 -4.20 -16.11
N ALA A 243 -8.71 -3.03 -16.63
CA ALA A 243 -7.67 -2.89 -17.65
C ALA A 243 -6.54 -2.02 -17.11
N VAL A 244 -5.35 -2.59 -16.98
CA VAL A 244 -4.16 -1.92 -16.45
C VAL A 244 -3.18 -1.63 -17.58
N THR A 245 -2.74 -0.39 -17.69
CA THR A 245 -1.64 0.04 -18.57
C THR A 245 -0.35 0.24 -17.78
N PHE A 246 0.80 0.35 -18.46
CA PHE A 246 2.12 0.45 -17.82
C PHE A 246 2.90 1.66 -18.35
N ILE A 247 2.26 2.82 -18.43
CA ILE A 247 2.91 4.06 -18.85
C ILE A 247 3.82 4.54 -17.72
N VAL A 248 5.10 4.69 -17.99
CA VAL A 248 6.12 5.10 -17.00
C VAL A 248 6.17 6.62 -16.82
N ASP A 249 5.98 7.38 -17.90
CA ASP A 249 6.03 8.83 -17.88
C ASP A 249 4.81 9.43 -17.19
N ARG A 250 5.01 10.04 -16.03
CA ARG A 250 3.94 10.57 -15.17
C ARG A 250 3.14 11.70 -15.82
N GLN A 251 3.77 12.51 -16.64
CA GLN A 251 3.08 13.59 -17.37
C GLN A 251 2.12 13.00 -18.41
N THR A 252 2.54 11.95 -19.11
CA THR A 252 1.67 11.20 -20.03
C THR A 252 0.49 10.57 -19.30
N VAL A 253 0.71 9.92 -18.13
CA VAL A 253 -0.37 9.36 -17.31
C VAL A 253 -1.39 10.42 -16.92
N PHE A 254 -0.91 11.59 -16.47
CA PHE A 254 -1.77 12.70 -16.11
C PHE A 254 -2.61 13.20 -17.30
N LEU A 255 -2.01 13.34 -18.48
CA LEU A 255 -2.72 13.75 -19.70
C LEU A 255 -3.75 12.71 -20.15
N GLU A 256 -3.44 11.41 -20.04
CA GLU A 256 -4.40 10.32 -20.36
C GLU A 256 -5.58 10.30 -19.38
N PHE A 257 -5.35 10.58 -18.11
CA PHE A 257 -6.41 10.75 -17.12
C PHE A 257 -7.31 11.96 -17.46
N LEU A 258 -6.73 13.13 -17.77
CA LEU A 258 -7.50 14.32 -18.16
C LEU A 258 -8.32 14.14 -19.45
N LYS A 259 -7.89 13.24 -20.35
CA LYS A 259 -8.63 12.86 -21.56
C LYS A 259 -9.77 11.88 -21.30
N GLY A 260 -9.84 11.28 -20.08
CA GLY A 260 -10.80 10.23 -19.74
C GLY A 260 -10.41 8.84 -20.27
N ASN A 261 -9.15 8.61 -20.61
CA ASN A 261 -8.64 7.29 -20.99
C ASN A 261 -8.25 6.43 -19.77
N LEU A 262 -8.17 7.03 -18.59
CA LEU A 262 -7.98 6.41 -17.29
C LEU A 262 -9.10 6.89 -16.36
N ASP A 263 -9.71 5.97 -15.65
CA ASP A 263 -10.79 6.25 -14.69
C ASP A 263 -10.25 6.61 -13.31
N PHE A 264 -8.99 6.24 -13.03
CA PHE A 264 -8.36 6.44 -11.73
C PHE A 264 -6.89 6.81 -11.87
N MET A 265 -6.44 7.72 -11.02
CA MET A 265 -5.04 8.07 -10.88
C MET A 265 -4.65 8.03 -9.40
N ASN A 266 -3.80 7.09 -9.05
CA ASN A 266 -3.25 6.99 -7.70
C ASN A 266 -2.11 7.99 -7.53
N SER A 267 -2.18 8.79 -6.50
CA SER A 267 -1.22 9.83 -6.13
C SER A 267 -1.12 11.02 -7.11
N ILE A 268 -0.87 12.19 -6.54
CA ILE A 268 -0.64 13.43 -7.28
C ILE A 268 0.84 13.78 -7.20
N ASP A 269 1.52 13.80 -8.35
CA ASP A 269 2.94 14.12 -8.42
C ASP A 269 3.21 15.60 -8.17
N ALA A 270 4.35 15.90 -7.55
CA ALA A 270 4.78 17.25 -7.25
C ALA A 270 4.87 18.16 -8.51
N ALA A 271 5.12 17.57 -9.69
CA ALA A 271 5.25 18.30 -10.93
C ALA A 271 3.94 18.94 -11.44
N TYR A 272 2.78 18.36 -11.07
CA TYR A 272 1.47 18.86 -11.49
C TYR A 272 0.47 19.06 -10.34
N LYS A 273 0.94 18.98 -9.07
CA LYS A 273 0.08 19.18 -7.89
C LYS A 273 -0.66 20.52 -7.93
N ASP A 274 0.03 21.61 -8.31
CA ASP A 274 -0.54 22.97 -8.38
C ASP A 274 -1.54 23.14 -9.54
N GLU A 275 -1.56 22.22 -10.51
CA GLU A 275 -2.56 22.15 -11.57
C GLU A 275 -3.87 21.53 -11.05
N ILE A 276 -3.78 20.47 -10.27
CA ILE A 276 -4.92 19.69 -9.76
C ILE A 276 -5.47 20.23 -8.45
N LEU A 277 -4.60 20.72 -7.56
CA LEU A 277 -4.96 21.12 -6.20
C LEU A 277 -4.79 22.63 -6.01
N THR A 278 -5.61 23.16 -5.10
CA THR A 278 -5.36 24.46 -4.47
C THR A 278 -4.22 24.37 -3.46
N SER A 279 -3.75 25.50 -2.95
CA SER A 279 -2.77 25.58 -1.87
C SER A 279 -3.24 24.93 -0.56
N GLU A 280 -4.54 24.80 -0.37
CA GLU A 280 -5.19 24.18 0.79
C GLU A 280 -5.37 22.67 0.63
N GLY A 281 -5.02 22.09 -0.54
CA GLY A 281 -5.15 20.66 -0.83
C GLY A 281 -6.52 20.24 -1.35
N ALA A 282 -7.41 21.19 -1.62
CA ALA A 282 -8.69 20.91 -2.25
C ALA A 282 -8.53 20.77 -3.77
N LEU A 283 -9.48 20.10 -4.43
CA LEU A 283 -9.53 20.01 -5.89
C LEU A 283 -9.65 21.41 -6.50
N ASN A 284 -8.86 21.67 -7.53
CA ASN A 284 -8.95 22.93 -8.28
C ASN A 284 -10.34 23.04 -8.95
N PRO A 285 -11.09 24.15 -8.72
CA PRO A 285 -12.48 24.30 -9.20
C PRO A 285 -12.66 24.05 -10.70
N LYS A 286 -11.64 24.25 -11.54
CA LYS A 286 -11.73 24.00 -13.00
C LYS A 286 -11.93 22.53 -13.36
N TYR A 287 -11.76 21.60 -12.41
CA TYR A 287 -11.94 20.17 -12.61
C TYR A 287 -13.16 19.60 -11.89
N ALA A 288 -13.87 20.40 -11.08
CA ALA A 288 -14.97 19.95 -10.22
C ALA A 288 -16.13 19.25 -10.98
N ASP A 289 -16.31 19.56 -12.27
CA ASP A 289 -17.36 18.94 -13.09
C ASP A 289 -16.97 17.56 -13.67
N ARG A 290 -15.72 17.09 -13.48
CA ARG A 290 -15.18 15.92 -14.18
C ARG A 290 -14.28 15.04 -13.34
N ILE A 291 -13.82 15.49 -12.21
CA ILE A 291 -12.87 14.78 -11.35
C ILE A 291 -13.40 14.83 -9.93
N ASP A 292 -13.43 13.68 -9.28
CA ASP A 292 -13.62 13.55 -7.85
C ASP A 292 -12.26 13.38 -7.18
N LEU A 293 -12.02 14.08 -6.07
CA LEU A 293 -10.83 13.96 -5.26
C LEU A 293 -11.16 13.17 -4.00
N GLU A 294 -10.64 11.97 -3.91
CA GLU A 294 -10.72 11.15 -2.71
C GLU A 294 -9.44 11.28 -1.89
N THR A 295 -9.59 11.39 -0.59
CA THR A 295 -8.49 11.44 0.37
C THR A 295 -8.72 10.43 1.48
N THR A 296 -7.68 9.68 1.80
CA THR A 296 -7.74 8.66 2.86
C THR A 296 -6.40 8.62 3.61
N PRO A 297 -6.39 8.23 4.89
CA PRO A 297 -5.14 7.94 5.59
C PRO A 297 -4.33 6.88 4.85
N TYR A 298 -3.07 7.20 4.55
CA TYR A 298 -2.21 6.30 3.76
C TYR A 298 -1.41 5.31 4.63
N LEU A 299 -1.50 5.43 5.95
CA LEU A 299 -0.76 4.61 6.91
C LEU A 299 0.75 4.59 6.65
N ASN A 300 1.30 5.74 6.27
CA ASN A 300 2.74 5.93 6.06
C ASN A 300 3.26 7.01 7.00
N THR A 301 4.37 6.74 7.67
CA THR A 301 5.10 7.73 8.46
C THR A 301 6.43 8.03 7.80
N GLU A 302 6.58 9.29 7.34
CA GLU A 302 7.86 9.85 6.93
C GLU A 302 8.59 10.36 8.17
N TYR A 303 9.83 9.93 8.39
CA TYR A 303 10.56 10.26 9.60
C TYR A 303 12.03 10.56 9.37
N LEU A 304 12.64 11.21 10.35
CA LEU A 304 14.07 11.40 10.43
C LEU A 304 14.62 10.48 11.53
N GLY A 305 15.36 9.46 11.12
CA GLY A 305 15.94 8.46 12.03
C GLY A 305 17.35 8.86 12.48
N PHE A 306 17.64 8.65 13.76
CA PHE A 306 18.95 8.84 14.35
C PHE A 306 19.59 7.50 14.67
N ASN A 307 20.83 7.27 14.25
CA ASN A 307 21.59 6.10 14.67
C ASN A 307 22.07 6.28 16.13
N MET A 308 21.41 5.59 17.06
CA MET A 308 21.67 5.73 18.49
C MET A 308 22.97 5.07 18.96
N GLU A 309 23.65 4.29 18.11
CA GLU A 309 24.91 3.63 18.45
C GLU A 309 26.15 4.37 17.98
N GLU A 310 26.01 5.41 17.16
CA GLU A 310 27.16 6.13 16.63
C GLU A 310 27.90 6.88 17.73
N THR A 311 29.05 6.32 18.11
CA THR A 311 29.92 6.89 19.18
C THR A 311 30.47 8.24 18.77
N GLY A 312 30.41 9.22 19.69
CA GLY A 312 30.89 10.59 19.43
C GLY A 312 29.90 11.48 18.67
N SER A 313 28.77 10.94 18.20
CA SER A 313 27.74 11.74 17.54
C SER A 313 27.02 12.64 18.55
N PRO A 314 26.87 13.96 18.28
CA PRO A 314 26.07 14.84 19.11
C PRO A 314 24.58 14.45 19.14
N LEU A 315 24.13 13.68 18.16
CA LEU A 315 22.75 13.17 18.07
C LEU A 315 22.39 12.16 19.18
N ARG A 316 23.37 11.69 19.94
CA ARG A 316 23.11 10.89 21.15
C ARG A 316 22.57 11.72 22.30
N ASP A 317 22.83 13.03 22.33
CA ASP A 317 22.22 13.92 23.31
C ASP A 317 20.75 14.16 22.95
N ARG A 318 19.85 13.77 23.86
CA ARG A 318 18.41 13.95 23.74
C ARG A 318 18.02 15.41 23.46
N ARG A 319 18.70 16.39 24.11
CA ARG A 319 18.42 17.83 23.96
C ARG A 319 18.65 18.25 22.51
N ILE A 320 19.69 17.74 21.86
CA ILE A 320 19.98 18.04 20.44
C ILE A 320 18.89 17.43 19.53
N ARG A 321 18.47 16.18 19.75
CA ARG A 321 17.38 15.58 18.98
C ARG A 321 16.06 16.34 19.15
N GLN A 322 15.76 16.77 20.37
CA GLN A 322 14.59 17.61 20.65
C GLN A 322 14.70 19.00 19.99
N ALA A 323 15.89 19.62 20.01
CA ALA A 323 16.12 20.89 19.32
C ALA A 323 15.89 20.76 17.80
N LEU A 324 16.33 19.67 17.18
CA LEU A 324 16.03 19.35 15.76
C LEU A 324 14.53 19.25 15.53
N ASN A 325 13.79 18.59 16.45
CA ASN A 325 12.35 18.43 16.33
C ASN A 325 11.57 19.73 16.47
N TYR A 326 11.93 20.62 17.40
CA TYR A 326 11.34 21.95 17.58
C TYR A 326 11.79 22.96 16.52
N GLY A 327 12.89 22.70 15.80
CA GLY A 327 13.59 23.68 14.98
C GLY A 327 13.01 23.90 13.58
N PHE A 328 12.03 23.13 13.11
CA PHE A 328 11.40 23.32 11.80
C PHE A 328 9.89 23.22 11.83
N ASP A 329 9.23 24.05 11.00
CA ASP A 329 7.78 24.15 10.92
C ASP A 329 7.21 23.10 9.94
N ARG A 330 6.70 21.99 10.48
CA ARG A 330 6.11 20.89 9.69
C ARG A 330 4.82 21.30 8.99
N ARG A 331 4.03 22.20 9.60
CA ARG A 331 2.76 22.67 9.01
C ARG A 331 3.03 23.49 7.76
N LYS A 332 3.94 24.46 7.83
CA LYS A 332 4.36 25.22 6.64
C LYS A 332 5.04 24.36 5.59
N MET A 333 5.86 23.39 6.02
CA MET A 333 6.49 22.44 5.10
C MET A 333 5.45 21.69 4.28
N MET A 334 4.40 21.16 4.90
CA MET A 334 3.31 20.47 4.23
C MET A 334 2.52 21.40 3.33
N GLN A 335 2.20 22.60 3.79
CA GLN A 335 1.47 23.59 3.00
C GLN A 335 2.22 23.98 1.72
N TYR A 336 3.48 24.38 1.82
CA TYR A 336 4.23 24.91 0.68
C TYR A 336 4.77 23.84 -0.26
N LEU A 337 5.19 22.70 0.28
CA LEU A 337 5.86 21.67 -0.51
C LEU A 337 4.93 20.53 -0.92
N ARG A 338 3.76 20.38 -0.28
CA ARG A 338 2.85 19.25 -0.51
C ARG A 338 1.39 19.67 -0.67
N ASN A 339 1.05 20.95 -0.73
CA ASN A 339 -0.34 21.46 -0.81
C ASN A 339 -1.24 20.76 0.23
N ASN A 340 -0.74 20.57 1.45
CA ASN A 340 -1.40 19.84 2.53
C ASN A 340 -1.77 18.37 2.22
N ILE A 341 -1.15 17.74 1.21
CA ILE A 341 -1.25 16.30 1.03
C ILE A 341 -0.53 15.60 2.19
N GLY A 342 -1.30 14.92 3.03
CA GLY A 342 -0.82 14.29 4.26
C GLY A 342 -0.94 15.16 5.50
N THR A 343 -0.64 14.57 6.65
CA THR A 343 -0.76 15.20 7.97
C THR A 343 0.61 15.61 8.51
N PRO A 344 0.80 16.85 9.01
CA PRO A 344 2.04 17.23 9.68
C PRO A 344 2.34 16.31 10.87
N GLY A 345 3.55 15.75 10.93
CA GLY A 345 4.00 14.84 11.98
C GLY A 345 4.30 15.55 13.30
N VAL A 346 3.27 16.13 13.93
CA VAL A 346 3.35 16.85 15.21
C VAL A 346 2.87 16.03 16.42
N GLY A 347 2.35 14.82 16.16
CA GLY A 347 1.90 13.87 17.19
C GLY A 347 2.98 12.82 17.54
N GLY A 348 2.58 11.54 17.52
CA GLY A 348 3.47 10.40 17.72
C GLY A 348 4.17 9.93 16.44
N PHE A 349 4.85 8.79 16.54
CA PHE A 349 5.44 8.10 15.40
C PHE A 349 4.39 7.26 14.65
N VAL A 350 3.44 6.68 15.37
CA VAL A 350 2.32 5.91 14.79
C VAL A 350 1.35 6.89 14.10
N PRO A 351 1.00 6.66 12.81
CA PRO A 351 0.11 7.55 12.07
C PRO A 351 -1.35 7.43 12.50
N MET A 352 -2.14 8.46 12.20
CA MET A 352 -3.60 8.40 12.31
C MET A 352 -4.20 7.41 11.30
N GLY A 353 -5.37 6.87 11.63
CA GLY A 353 -6.12 5.94 10.80
C GLY A 353 -5.93 4.47 11.18
N LEU A 354 -5.12 4.18 12.19
CA LEU A 354 -5.05 2.85 12.80
C LEU A 354 -6.01 2.76 14.00
N PRO A 355 -6.49 1.55 14.35
CA PRO A 355 -7.32 1.36 15.53
C PRO A 355 -6.66 1.95 16.79
N GLY A 356 -7.38 2.86 17.47
CA GLY A 356 -6.89 3.59 18.64
C GLY A 356 -6.02 4.81 18.33
N TYR A 357 -5.86 5.19 17.06
CA TYR A 357 -5.13 6.38 16.60
C TYR A 357 -6.01 7.28 15.72
N ASP A 358 -7.23 7.57 16.19
CA ASP A 358 -8.21 8.41 15.48
C ASP A 358 -7.86 9.90 15.52
N SER A 359 -6.95 10.30 16.42
CA SER A 359 -6.46 11.67 16.57
C SER A 359 -4.97 11.72 16.85
N LEU A 360 -4.33 12.88 16.57
CA LEU A 360 -2.91 13.08 16.86
C LEU A 360 -2.66 13.09 18.37
N PRO A 361 -1.75 12.23 18.87
CA PRO A 361 -1.33 12.30 20.28
C PRO A 361 -0.64 13.62 20.61
N SER A 362 -0.74 14.04 21.89
CA SER A 362 -0.22 15.33 22.37
C SER A 362 1.27 15.32 22.76
N TYR A 363 1.96 14.19 22.65
CA TYR A 363 3.36 14.06 23.10
C TYR A 363 4.40 14.31 22.00
N GLY A 364 3.99 14.82 20.84
CA GLY A 364 4.89 15.16 19.74
C GLY A 364 5.49 16.57 19.84
N TYR A 365 5.88 17.12 18.67
CA TYR A 365 6.64 18.38 18.61
C TYR A 365 5.98 19.39 17.68
N GLU A 366 5.52 20.50 18.24
CA GLU A 366 5.16 21.69 17.47
C GLU A 366 6.40 22.56 17.23
N TYR A 367 6.37 23.38 16.16
CA TYR A 367 7.46 24.32 15.86
C TYR A 367 7.64 25.34 16.98
N ASN A 368 8.82 25.34 17.59
CA ASN A 368 9.19 26.27 18.65
C ASN A 368 10.71 26.56 18.60
N PRO A 369 11.15 27.50 17.74
CA PRO A 369 12.57 27.78 17.55
C PRO A 369 13.24 28.32 18.81
N GLU A 370 12.53 29.02 19.70
CA GLU A 370 13.10 29.53 20.94
C GLU A 370 13.39 28.38 21.93
N ARG A 371 12.49 27.38 22.01
CA ARG A 371 12.76 26.15 22.80
C ARG A 371 13.93 25.38 22.22
N ALA A 372 14.03 25.30 20.87
CA ALA A 372 15.14 24.65 20.19
C ALA A 372 16.50 25.33 20.56
N LYS A 373 16.58 26.66 20.50
CA LYS A 373 17.79 27.42 20.91
C LYS A 373 18.13 27.20 22.36
N GLN A 374 17.14 27.20 23.26
CA GLN A 374 17.34 26.90 24.66
C GLN A 374 17.95 25.52 24.89
N LEU A 375 17.41 24.48 24.23
CA LEU A 375 17.92 23.10 24.31
C LEU A 375 19.35 22.98 23.78
N LEU A 376 19.69 23.71 22.71
CA LEU A 376 21.06 23.78 22.20
C LEU A 376 22.00 24.40 23.21
N ALA A 377 21.60 25.48 23.87
CA ALA A 377 22.40 26.12 24.92
C ALA A 377 22.59 25.20 26.13
N GLU A 378 21.53 24.52 26.58
CA GLU A 378 21.57 23.52 27.66
C GLU A 378 22.49 22.32 27.30
N ALA A 379 22.60 21.98 26.00
CA ALA A 379 23.50 20.96 25.52
C ALA A 379 24.96 21.41 25.32
N GLY A 380 25.26 22.71 25.58
CA GLY A 380 26.60 23.28 25.46
C GLY A 380 26.90 23.94 24.11
N TYR A 381 25.88 24.12 23.25
CA TYR A 381 26.00 24.70 21.91
C TYR A 381 25.14 25.96 21.73
N PRO A 382 25.33 27.04 22.51
CA PRO A 382 24.50 28.23 22.40
C PRO A 382 24.52 28.78 20.95
N ASN A 383 23.34 28.98 20.37
CA ASN A 383 23.16 29.37 18.97
C ASN A 383 23.90 28.45 17.96
N GLY A 384 24.08 27.18 18.31
CA GLY A 384 24.79 26.22 17.48
C GLY A 384 26.31 26.31 17.49
N THR A 385 26.88 27.25 18.28
CA THR A 385 28.35 27.47 18.34
C THR A 385 29.06 26.22 18.85
N GLY A 386 29.98 25.68 18.04
CA GLY A 386 30.74 24.48 18.39
C GLY A 386 30.05 23.15 18.05
N LEU A 387 28.77 23.17 17.63
CA LEU A 387 28.10 21.97 17.15
C LEU A 387 28.70 21.58 15.80
N PRO A 388 29.17 20.32 15.63
CA PRO A 388 29.69 19.88 14.33
C PRO A 388 28.56 19.87 13.30
N LYS A 389 28.96 20.03 12.02
CA LYS A 389 28.04 19.93 10.88
C LYS A 389 27.32 18.58 10.89
N LEU A 390 26.00 18.58 10.87
CA LEU A 390 25.17 17.39 10.85
C LEU A 390 24.89 16.97 9.40
N LYS A 391 25.09 15.69 9.09
CA LYS A 391 24.84 15.14 7.76
C LYS A 391 23.49 14.43 7.74
N LEU A 392 22.52 14.94 6.93
CA LEU A 392 21.21 14.33 6.71
C LEU A 392 21.21 13.58 5.37
N SER A 393 21.17 12.25 5.46
CA SER A 393 21.14 11.38 4.27
C SER A 393 19.71 11.20 3.75
N THR A 394 19.52 11.38 2.44
CA THR A 394 18.22 11.30 1.76
C THR A 394 18.37 10.79 0.32
N THR A 395 17.23 10.70 -0.39
CA THR A 395 17.17 10.42 -1.83
C THR A 395 16.70 11.66 -2.60
N SER A 396 16.85 11.68 -3.93
CA SER A 396 16.47 12.81 -4.79
C SER A 396 14.99 13.19 -4.65
N ASN A 397 14.10 12.22 -4.45
CA ASN A 397 12.64 12.44 -4.34
C ASN A 397 12.22 13.27 -3.11
N TYR A 398 13.09 13.37 -2.10
CA TYR A 398 12.83 14.07 -0.83
C TYR A 398 13.83 15.22 -0.58
N LEU A 399 14.58 15.59 -1.62
CA LEU A 399 15.59 16.65 -1.51
C LEU A 399 14.97 17.99 -1.10
N ASP A 400 13.82 18.34 -1.63
CA ASP A 400 13.10 19.58 -1.34
C ASP A 400 12.73 19.68 0.16
N LEU A 401 12.16 18.62 0.73
CA LEU A 401 11.84 18.55 2.16
C LEU A 401 13.10 18.67 3.04
N CYS A 402 14.17 17.95 2.68
CA CYS A 402 15.43 18.01 3.44
C CYS A 402 16.10 19.37 3.31
N LYS A 403 15.97 20.06 2.17
CA LYS A 403 16.45 21.43 1.98
C LYS A 403 15.66 22.44 2.81
N TYR A 404 14.35 22.28 2.91
CA TYR A 404 13.52 23.08 3.80
C TYR A 404 13.97 22.91 5.25
N ILE A 405 14.14 21.67 5.72
CA ILE A 405 14.62 21.37 7.08
C ILE A 405 16.02 21.98 7.31
N GLN A 406 16.94 21.83 6.36
CA GLN A 406 18.27 22.46 6.42
C GLN A 406 18.18 23.98 6.62
N GLN A 407 17.33 24.65 5.85
CA GLN A 407 17.14 26.10 5.93
C GLN A 407 16.57 26.53 7.30
N GLN A 408 15.52 25.83 7.77
CA GLN A 408 14.89 26.16 9.05
C GLN A 408 15.85 25.95 10.23
N LEU A 409 16.60 24.85 10.24
CA LEU A 409 17.59 24.56 11.27
C LEU A 409 18.77 25.56 11.24
N GLY A 410 19.12 26.05 10.06
CA GLY A 410 20.12 27.13 9.91
C GLY A 410 19.72 28.43 10.63
N LEU A 411 18.41 28.73 10.71
CA LEU A 411 17.90 29.93 11.45
C LEU A 411 18.10 29.85 12.96
N ILE A 412 18.31 28.67 13.51
CA ILE A 412 18.61 28.42 14.91
C ILE A 412 20.09 28.07 15.17
N GLY A 413 20.95 28.21 14.15
CA GLY A 413 22.38 28.00 14.23
C GLY A 413 22.88 26.58 13.97
N ILE A 414 22.04 25.65 13.54
CA ILE A 414 22.44 24.28 13.23
C ILE A 414 22.86 24.19 11.75
N ASP A 415 24.14 23.87 11.50
CA ASP A 415 24.65 23.62 10.14
C ASP A 415 24.34 22.18 9.70
N VAL A 416 23.48 22.05 8.69
CA VAL A 416 23.07 20.75 8.13
C VAL A 416 23.60 20.61 6.72
N GLN A 417 24.20 19.46 6.42
CA GLN A 417 24.55 19.05 5.05
C GLN A 417 23.56 17.99 4.58
N VAL A 418 22.81 18.28 3.52
CA VAL A 418 21.96 17.29 2.86
C VAL A 418 22.81 16.44 1.91
N ASP A 419 22.79 15.13 2.11
CA ASP A 419 23.55 14.12 1.37
C ASP A 419 22.59 13.25 0.57
N VAL A 420 22.60 13.42 -0.76
CA VAL A 420 21.69 12.73 -1.68
C VAL A 420 22.33 11.44 -2.18
N ASN A 421 21.63 10.32 -1.98
CA ASN A 421 22.11 8.99 -2.33
C ASN A 421 21.10 8.26 -3.24
N PRO A 422 21.56 7.31 -4.08
CA PRO A 422 20.68 6.37 -4.74
C PRO A 422 19.89 5.54 -3.71
N PRO A 423 18.58 5.24 -3.93
CA PRO A 423 17.72 4.61 -2.92
C PRO A 423 18.26 3.27 -2.37
N ALA A 424 18.80 2.41 -3.24
CA ALA A 424 19.36 1.14 -2.81
C ALA A 424 20.61 1.31 -1.93
N ALA A 425 21.52 2.23 -2.32
CA ALA A 425 22.72 2.53 -1.55
C ALA A 425 22.40 3.13 -0.19
N LEU A 426 21.40 4.04 -0.12
CA LEU A 426 20.96 4.62 1.16
C LEU A 426 20.37 3.55 2.09
N ARG A 427 19.51 2.66 1.59
CA ARG A 427 18.95 1.56 2.38
C ARG A 427 20.06 0.69 2.98
N GLU A 428 21.07 0.33 2.19
CA GLU A 428 22.18 -0.47 2.67
C GLU A 428 23.02 0.28 3.71
N GLN A 429 23.33 1.56 3.50
CA GLN A 429 24.05 2.39 4.48
C GLN A 429 23.31 2.47 5.82
N ILE A 430 21.99 2.68 5.79
CA ILE A 430 21.15 2.71 6.98
C ILE A 430 21.15 1.35 7.68
N ALA A 431 20.93 0.26 6.92
CA ALA A 431 20.92 -1.10 7.47
C ALA A 431 22.27 -1.47 8.12
N GLN A 432 23.39 -1.02 7.54
CA GLN A 432 24.74 -1.22 8.07
C GLN A 432 25.13 -0.23 9.20
N GLY A 433 24.26 0.75 9.54
CA GLY A 433 24.55 1.77 10.55
C GLY A 433 25.57 2.82 10.15
N LYS A 434 25.77 3.01 8.84
CA LYS A 434 26.75 3.97 8.29
C LYS A 434 26.17 5.37 8.08
N SER A 435 24.92 5.61 8.44
CA SER A 435 24.25 6.92 8.38
C SER A 435 23.81 7.33 9.77
N ALA A 436 24.38 8.42 10.30
CA ALA A 436 24.08 8.95 11.62
C ALA A 436 22.68 9.54 11.73
N TRP A 437 22.24 10.18 10.65
CA TRP A 437 20.94 10.85 10.55
C TRP A 437 20.41 10.69 9.12
N PHE A 438 19.22 10.15 8.99
CA PHE A 438 18.66 9.78 7.70
C PHE A 438 17.16 10.02 7.63
N ARG A 439 16.67 10.25 6.43
CA ARG A 439 15.24 10.20 6.12
C ARG A 439 14.84 8.75 5.91
N GLY A 440 13.81 8.31 6.61
CA GLY A 440 13.15 7.04 6.45
C GLY A 440 11.66 7.18 6.18
N SER A 441 11.02 6.11 5.78
CA SER A 441 9.57 5.97 5.76
C SER A 441 9.16 4.56 6.15
N TRP A 442 7.95 4.43 6.69
CA TRP A 442 7.36 3.15 7.01
C TRP A 442 5.89 3.14 6.65
N ILE A 443 5.49 2.19 5.83
CA ILE A 443 4.09 1.93 5.48
C ILE A 443 3.65 0.69 6.25
N ALA A 444 2.43 0.69 6.78
CA ALA A 444 1.90 -0.47 7.48
C ALA A 444 1.81 -1.70 6.57
N ASP A 445 2.35 -2.81 7.02
CA ASP A 445 2.18 -4.13 6.40
C ASP A 445 0.82 -4.74 6.77
N TYR A 446 0.33 -4.44 7.99
CA TYR A 446 -0.96 -4.83 8.54
C TYR A 446 -1.48 -3.73 9.48
N PRO A 447 -2.80 -3.62 9.69
CA PRO A 447 -3.42 -2.50 10.40
C PRO A 447 -3.34 -2.64 11.93
N ASP A 448 -2.13 -2.63 12.46
CA ASP A 448 -1.87 -2.61 13.90
C ASP A 448 -0.68 -1.70 14.21
N ALA A 449 -0.77 -0.92 15.28
CA ALA A 449 0.31 -0.02 15.69
C ALA A 449 1.60 -0.75 16.06
N GLU A 450 1.53 -2.04 16.41
CA GLU A 450 2.70 -2.89 16.62
C GLU A 450 3.63 -2.87 15.41
N ASN A 451 3.09 -2.79 14.19
CA ASN A 451 3.89 -2.74 12.96
C ASN A 451 4.88 -1.57 12.94
N TYR A 452 4.48 -0.40 13.45
CA TYR A 452 5.35 0.77 13.60
C TYR A 452 6.26 0.66 14.82
N LEU A 453 5.74 0.18 15.93
CA LEU A 453 6.46 0.10 17.19
C LEU A 453 7.53 -1.00 17.18
N SER A 454 7.40 -1.99 16.30
CA SER A 454 8.42 -3.01 16.05
C SER A 454 9.76 -2.44 15.57
N LEU A 455 9.75 -1.22 14.97
CA LEU A 455 10.94 -0.52 14.50
C LEU A 455 11.86 -0.04 15.65
N PHE A 456 11.36 -0.06 16.87
CA PHE A 456 12.11 0.39 18.05
C PHE A 456 12.39 -0.75 19.04
N TYR A 457 11.88 -1.96 18.80
CA TYR A 457 12.21 -3.12 19.62
C TYR A 457 13.67 -3.52 19.40
N SER A 458 14.44 -3.67 20.51
CA SER A 458 15.89 -3.85 20.42
C SER A 458 16.30 -5.16 19.73
N ALA A 459 15.49 -6.24 19.85
CA ALA A 459 15.75 -7.49 19.17
C ALA A 459 15.54 -7.43 17.64
N ASN A 460 14.82 -6.42 17.14
CA ASN A 460 14.60 -6.18 15.71
C ASN A 460 15.71 -5.31 15.07
N ARG A 461 16.88 -5.23 15.68
CA ARG A 461 17.99 -4.40 15.23
C ARG A 461 18.44 -4.75 13.81
N ALA A 462 18.64 -3.72 12.99
CA ALA A 462 19.19 -3.85 11.65
C ALA A 462 20.66 -4.37 11.68
N PRO A 463 21.11 -5.17 10.70
CA PRO A 463 20.42 -5.51 9.44
C PRO A 463 19.43 -6.69 9.53
N ALA A 464 19.36 -7.40 10.66
CA ALA A 464 18.51 -8.58 10.82
C ALA A 464 17.00 -8.24 10.95
N GLY A 465 16.66 -6.99 11.33
CA GLY A 465 15.30 -6.50 11.49
C GLY A 465 15.17 -5.02 11.15
N PRO A 466 13.95 -4.45 11.30
CA PRO A 466 13.63 -3.10 10.86
C PRO A 466 14.02 -1.97 11.82
N ASN A 467 14.65 -2.25 12.96
CA ASN A 467 15.13 -1.21 13.87
C ASN A 467 16.39 -0.55 13.33
N TYR A 468 16.21 0.34 12.36
CA TYR A 468 17.29 1.07 11.70
C TYR A 468 17.94 2.14 12.59
N THR A 469 17.20 2.65 13.57
CA THR A 469 17.72 3.64 14.55
C THR A 469 18.63 3.00 15.59
N ARG A 470 18.61 1.68 15.73
CA ARG A 470 19.31 0.94 16.80
C ARG A 470 18.92 1.44 18.19
N PHE A 471 17.69 1.92 18.30
CA PHE A 471 17.10 2.28 19.58
C PHE A 471 17.08 1.05 20.50
N ALA A 472 17.43 1.24 21.75
CA ALA A 472 17.41 0.18 22.76
C ALA A 472 17.06 0.78 24.13
N ASP A 473 15.92 0.42 24.65
CA ASP A 473 15.43 0.79 25.96
C ASP A 473 14.75 -0.40 26.62
N LYS A 474 15.16 -0.73 27.86
CA LYS A 474 14.65 -1.93 28.56
C LYS A 474 13.17 -1.83 28.92
N GLU A 475 12.69 -0.66 29.23
CA GLU A 475 11.27 -0.45 29.56
C GLU A 475 10.43 -0.54 28.30
N TYR A 476 10.90 0.03 27.20
CA TYR A 476 10.27 -0.12 25.89
C TYR A 476 10.15 -1.60 25.50
N ASP A 477 11.24 -2.35 25.58
CA ASP A 477 11.26 -3.78 25.24
C ASP A 477 10.28 -4.59 26.09
N ARG A 478 10.21 -4.27 27.39
CA ARG A 478 9.26 -4.92 28.31
C ARG A 478 7.80 -4.61 27.94
N LEU A 479 7.51 -3.36 27.60
CA LEU A 479 6.17 -2.93 27.16
C LEU A 479 5.79 -3.56 25.82
N TYR A 480 6.72 -3.62 24.87
CA TYR A 480 6.53 -4.24 23.57
C TYR A 480 6.14 -5.70 23.68
N LEU A 481 6.91 -6.49 24.44
CA LEU A 481 6.60 -7.92 24.67
C LEU A 481 5.27 -8.11 25.40
N LYS A 482 4.92 -7.19 26.31
CA LYS A 482 3.62 -7.22 27.01
C LYS A 482 2.47 -6.91 26.06
N ALA A 483 2.63 -5.92 25.18
CA ALA A 483 1.62 -5.52 24.20
C ALA A 483 1.38 -6.64 23.17
N ARG A 484 2.43 -7.30 22.67
CA ARG A 484 2.31 -8.44 21.75
C ARG A 484 1.42 -9.57 22.26
N LYS A 485 1.49 -9.85 23.56
CA LYS A 485 0.74 -10.93 24.22
C LYS A 485 -0.61 -10.48 24.78
N CYS A 486 -0.95 -9.17 24.66
CA CYS A 486 -2.18 -8.62 25.24
C CYS A 486 -3.36 -8.86 24.29
N THR A 487 -4.29 -9.73 24.71
CA THR A 487 -5.52 -10.05 23.96
C THR A 487 -6.62 -9.02 24.16
N ASP A 488 -6.55 -8.19 25.21
CA ASP A 488 -7.47 -7.09 25.47
C ASP A 488 -7.12 -5.89 24.60
N PRO A 489 -7.98 -5.47 23.65
CA PRO A 489 -7.66 -4.41 22.70
C PRO A 489 -7.44 -3.05 23.35
N GLU A 490 -8.25 -2.65 24.33
CA GLU A 490 -8.15 -1.33 24.99
C GLU A 490 -6.83 -1.22 25.75
N ARG A 491 -6.51 -2.25 26.51
CA ARG A 491 -5.24 -2.32 27.26
C ARG A 491 -4.04 -2.35 26.32
N ARG A 492 -4.14 -3.02 25.20
CA ARG A 492 -3.08 -3.07 24.19
C ARG A 492 -2.83 -1.69 23.58
N ILE A 493 -3.89 -0.96 23.19
CA ILE A 493 -3.80 0.41 22.68
C ILE A 493 -3.14 1.34 23.70
N ALA A 494 -3.51 1.25 24.99
CA ALA A 494 -2.88 2.04 26.04
C ALA A 494 -1.36 1.76 26.16
N LEU A 495 -0.93 0.51 26.00
CA LEU A 495 0.49 0.14 25.95
C LEU A 495 1.17 0.76 24.72
N TYR A 496 0.54 0.74 23.56
CA TYR A 496 1.05 1.33 22.33
C TYR A 496 1.25 2.84 22.46
N HIS A 497 0.29 3.58 23.01
CA HIS A 497 0.47 5.01 23.29
C HIS A 497 1.61 5.30 24.25
N THR A 498 1.80 4.47 25.27
CA THR A 498 2.93 4.59 26.20
C THR A 498 4.27 4.40 25.45
N MET A 499 4.35 3.38 24.61
CA MET A 499 5.55 3.09 23.82
C MET A 499 5.84 4.17 22.79
N ASP A 500 4.82 4.66 22.09
CA ASP A 500 4.94 5.73 21.10
C ASP A 500 5.44 7.04 21.78
N SER A 501 4.91 7.36 22.97
CA SER A 501 5.43 8.47 23.78
C SER A 501 6.91 8.32 24.16
N LEU A 502 7.37 7.11 24.49
CA LEU A 502 8.79 6.84 24.77
C LEU A 502 9.70 7.07 23.56
N VAL A 503 9.23 6.71 22.36
CA VAL A 503 9.97 6.92 21.10
C VAL A 503 10.12 8.43 20.83
N MET A 504 9.12 9.22 21.14
CA MET A 504 9.12 10.68 20.90
C MET A 504 9.95 11.46 21.92
N GLN A 505 10.35 10.87 23.03
CA GLN A 505 11.18 11.52 24.06
C GLN A 505 12.68 11.42 23.75
#